data_af8297b5ddc7962b6cf2f953740f8b2a
#
_entry.id   af8297b5ddc7962b6cf2f953740f8b2a
#
_cell.length_a   1.000
_cell.length_b   1.000
_cell.length_c   1.000
_cell.angle_alpha   90.00
_cell.angle_beta   90.00
_cell.angle_gamma   90.00
#
_symmetry.space_group_name_H-M   'P 1'
#
loop_
_entity.id
_entity.type
_entity.pdbx_description
1 polymer ?
#
loop_
_entity_poly.entity_id
_entity_poly.type
_entity_poly.pdbx_seq_one_letter_code
_entity_poly.pdbx_strand_id
1 'polypeptide(L)'
;MAQEKYVAYVGTYTHENSVGIHIYDVDVTKGYMTERKVVPINNPSDLVVSKNRKFLYSIADEGVEAFKVLKDGDLEPINEQWIGGMRGCYVEVDDENRYLFVGGHHDGRVTMMHLNEDGSIGDIADGIFHKGMGRSIAQRNFIPHVDCVKLTPDQKFLCAVDNGLDQVKIYRVDYENGKLELVDIIRGPLESAPRMIRFSRDGRFAYILYELLNQVEVYSYKIVDDMPVFEKIQTITTMGPKDDDVCAASGMEVSKSGKYLYVSNSGVNSVICYAIDQKEGTLTVTFQTRVCSDFPKMLAIFPDEKHYLTLNNASNDIAFYAVDYEKKYSIWEGKPIKVDKPNCIYILKLEA
;
A
#
# COMPACT_ATOMS: atom_id res chain seq x y z
N MET A 1 31.78 -0.77 -10.71
CA MET A 1 30.56 -1.52 -10.39
C MET A 1 29.48 -1.04 -11.34
N ALA A 2 28.70 -1.93 -11.96
CA ALA A 2 27.58 -1.50 -12.82
C ALA A 2 26.59 -0.72 -11.94
N GLN A 3 26.11 0.40 -12.45
CA GLN A 3 25.12 1.22 -11.75
C GLN A 3 23.82 0.42 -11.64
N GLU A 4 23.28 0.27 -10.43
CA GLU A 4 22.00 -0.38 -10.21
C GLU A 4 20.90 0.39 -10.96
N LYS A 5 20.08 -0.33 -11.72
CA LYS A 5 18.97 0.25 -12.48
C LYS A 5 17.65 0.01 -11.74
N TYR A 6 16.80 1.01 -11.74
CA TYR A 6 15.48 0.96 -11.14
C TYR A 6 14.44 1.51 -12.10
N VAL A 7 13.26 0.93 -12.06
CA VAL A 7 12.05 1.45 -12.71
C VAL A 7 10.95 1.65 -11.68
N ALA A 8 10.04 2.57 -11.95
CA ALA A 8 8.84 2.74 -11.15
C ALA A 8 7.60 2.53 -12.00
N TYR A 9 6.63 1.81 -11.46
CA TYR A 9 5.30 1.65 -12.03
C TYR A 9 4.33 2.47 -11.22
N VAL A 10 3.69 3.45 -11.86
CA VAL A 10 2.69 4.33 -11.23
C VAL A 10 1.32 3.98 -11.80
N GLY A 11 0.45 3.49 -10.94
CA GLY A 11 -0.96 3.26 -11.26
C GLY A 11 -1.79 4.53 -11.04
N THR A 12 -2.81 4.71 -11.87
CA THR A 12 -3.61 5.92 -11.92
C THR A 12 -5.10 5.59 -12.00
N TYR A 13 -5.97 6.57 -11.75
CA TYR A 13 -7.34 6.52 -12.27
C TYR A 13 -7.36 7.09 -13.68
N THR A 14 -8.08 6.44 -14.58
CA THR A 14 -8.13 6.77 -16.02
C THR A 14 -9.39 7.57 -16.40
N HIS A 15 -9.93 8.35 -15.48
CA HIS A 15 -11.14 9.16 -15.71
C HIS A 15 -10.88 10.47 -16.44
N GLU A 16 -9.61 10.89 -16.54
CA GLU A 16 -9.19 12.13 -17.20
C GLU A 16 -8.29 11.81 -18.40
N ASN A 17 -7.02 12.21 -18.40
CA ASN A 17 -6.10 12.02 -19.53
C ASN A 17 -5.16 10.82 -19.36
N SER A 18 -4.99 10.30 -18.15
CA SER A 18 -4.22 9.07 -17.96
C SER A 18 -4.93 7.90 -18.62
N VAL A 19 -4.13 6.99 -19.20
CA VAL A 19 -4.62 5.80 -19.91
C VAL A 19 -4.11 4.49 -19.30
N GLY A 20 -3.42 4.55 -18.16
CA GLY A 20 -2.96 3.31 -17.56
C GLY A 20 -1.81 3.41 -16.58
N ILE A 21 -0.93 2.41 -16.60
CA ILE A 21 0.29 2.33 -15.79
C ILE A 21 1.40 3.13 -16.47
N HIS A 22 1.92 4.14 -15.78
CA HIS A 22 3.07 4.92 -16.23
C HIS A 22 4.37 4.28 -15.75
N ILE A 23 5.28 4.01 -16.66
CA ILE A 23 6.62 3.44 -16.40
C ILE A 23 7.65 4.57 -16.41
N TYR A 24 8.40 4.68 -15.32
CA TYR A 24 9.46 5.67 -15.15
C TYR A 24 10.82 5.02 -14.97
N ASP A 25 11.86 5.61 -15.57
CA ASP A 25 13.26 5.36 -15.19
C ASP A 25 13.56 6.13 -13.90
N VAL A 26 14.15 5.46 -12.90
CA VAL A 26 14.41 6.03 -11.58
C VAL A 26 15.89 6.37 -11.44
N ASP A 27 16.21 7.64 -11.27
CA ASP A 27 17.55 8.12 -10.87
C ASP A 27 17.60 8.24 -9.34
N VAL A 28 18.04 7.17 -8.69
CA VAL A 28 18.13 7.11 -7.23
C VAL A 28 19.06 8.17 -6.65
N THR A 29 20.13 8.53 -7.38
CA THR A 29 21.11 9.51 -6.91
C THR A 29 20.54 10.93 -6.88
N LYS A 30 19.67 11.23 -7.85
CA LYS A 30 18.99 12.54 -7.94
C LYS A 30 17.65 12.56 -7.21
N GLY A 31 17.16 11.40 -6.71
CA GLY A 31 15.82 11.33 -6.14
C GLY A 31 14.72 11.76 -7.11
N TYR A 32 14.83 11.40 -8.39
CA TYR A 32 13.93 11.84 -9.45
C TYR A 32 13.58 10.71 -10.42
N MET A 33 12.50 10.89 -11.19
CA MET A 33 12.05 9.92 -12.18
C MET A 33 11.81 10.60 -13.54
N THR A 34 11.97 9.83 -14.62
CA THR A 34 11.69 10.28 -15.99
C THR A 34 10.72 9.29 -16.64
N GLU A 35 9.60 9.78 -17.16
CA GLU A 35 8.62 8.91 -17.83
C GLU A 35 9.25 8.29 -19.09
N ARG A 36 9.04 6.98 -19.22
CA ARG A 36 9.50 6.22 -20.38
C ARG A 36 8.32 5.85 -21.28
N LYS A 37 7.23 5.38 -20.69
CA LYS A 37 6.13 4.74 -21.43
C LYS A 37 4.88 4.67 -20.56
N VAL A 38 3.72 4.59 -21.21
CA VAL A 38 2.46 4.25 -20.55
C VAL A 38 1.93 2.94 -21.11
N VAL A 39 1.49 2.03 -20.24
CA VAL A 39 0.86 0.76 -20.59
C VAL A 39 -0.64 0.93 -20.40
N PRO A 40 -1.43 0.79 -21.47
CA PRO A 40 -2.88 0.96 -21.38
C PRO A 40 -3.54 -0.10 -20.50
N ILE A 41 -4.30 0.34 -19.53
CA ILE A 41 -5.14 -0.47 -18.64
C ILE A 41 -6.14 0.46 -17.95
N ASN A 42 -7.36 0.03 -17.73
CA ASN A 42 -8.39 0.85 -17.10
C ASN A 42 -8.27 0.86 -15.58
N ASN A 43 -8.10 2.05 -15.01
CA ASN A 43 -8.08 2.31 -13.56
C ASN A 43 -7.14 1.39 -12.73
N PRO A 44 -5.84 1.31 -13.08
CA PRO A 44 -4.85 0.59 -12.28
C PRO A 44 -4.64 1.27 -10.92
N SER A 45 -5.63 1.14 -10.04
CA SER A 45 -5.69 1.88 -8.78
C SER A 45 -4.74 1.32 -7.70
N ASP A 46 -4.29 0.08 -7.86
CA ASP A 46 -3.24 -0.54 -7.06
C ASP A 46 -2.51 -1.60 -7.88
N LEU A 47 -1.26 -1.87 -7.53
CA LEU A 47 -0.42 -2.86 -8.21
C LEU A 47 0.64 -3.46 -7.28
N VAL A 48 1.03 -4.70 -7.57
CA VAL A 48 2.07 -5.42 -6.83
C VAL A 48 2.99 -6.16 -7.80
N VAL A 49 4.28 -6.22 -7.48
CA VAL A 49 5.26 -7.04 -8.20
C VAL A 49 5.54 -8.30 -7.39
N SER A 50 5.53 -9.46 -8.06
CA SER A 50 5.87 -10.75 -7.45
C SER A 50 7.28 -10.73 -6.84
N LYS A 51 7.51 -11.50 -5.79
CA LYS A 51 8.80 -11.55 -5.10
C LYS A 51 9.96 -11.98 -6.00
N ASN A 52 9.68 -12.85 -6.97
CA ASN A 52 10.65 -13.27 -7.99
C ASN A 52 10.90 -12.21 -9.08
N ARG A 53 10.20 -11.04 -9.01
CA ARG A 53 10.30 -9.88 -9.94
C ARG A 53 9.94 -10.18 -11.39
N LYS A 54 9.27 -11.30 -11.68
CA LYS A 54 8.92 -11.70 -13.04
C LYS A 54 7.55 -11.21 -13.48
N PHE A 55 6.67 -10.91 -12.53
CA PHE A 55 5.27 -10.58 -12.79
C PHE A 55 4.84 -9.34 -12.03
N LEU A 56 3.95 -8.58 -12.65
CA LEU A 56 3.22 -7.48 -12.03
C LEU A 56 1.73 -7.78 -12.15
N TYR A 57 0.99 -7.58 -11.05
CA TYR A 57 -0.46 -7.70 -11.00
C TYR A 57 -1.05 -6.35 -10.65
N SER A 58 -2.09 -5.94 -11.37
CA SER A 58 -2.74 -4.65 -11.21
C SER A 58 -4.25 -4.79 -11.12
N ILE A 59 -4.86 -3.98 -10.27
CA ILE A 59 -6.30 -3.75 -10.32
C ILE A 59 -6.66 -3.19 -11.70
N ALA A 60 -7.82 -3.61 -12.21
CA ALA A 60 -8.47 -3.08 -13.41
C ALA A 60 -9.97 -2.91 -13.16
N ASP A 61 -10.70 -2.28 -14.09
CA ASP A 61 -12.15 -2.05 -13.91
C ASP A 61 -12.95 -3.35 -13.78
N GLU A 62 -12.63 -4.33 -14.61
CA GLU A 62 -13.34 -5.61 -14.65
C GLU A 62 -12.78 -6.65 -13.66
N GLY A 63 -11.60 -6.37 -13.05
CA GLY A 63 -10.95 -7.33 -12.17
C GLY A 63 -9.50 -7.01 -11.87
N VAL A 64 -8.61 -7.92 -12.25
CA VAL A 64 -7.16 -7.82 -12.11
C VAL A 64 -6.48 -8.26 -13.39
N GLU A 65 -5.41 -7.55 -13.80
CA GLU A 65 -4.58 -7.89 -14.94
C GLU A 65 -3.19 -8.33 -14.50
N ALA A 66 -2.65 -9.33 -15.19
CA ALA A 66 -1.29 -9.83 -15.03
C ALA A 66 -0.41 -9.36 -16.17
N PHE A 67 0.83 -8.99 -15.81
CA PHE A 67 1.87 -8.60 -16.75
C PHE A 67 3.17 -9.34 -16.44
N LYS A 68 3.89 -9.72 -17.49
CA LYS A 68 5.27 -10.15 -17.39
C LYS A 68 6.17 -8.93 -17.32
N VAL A 69 7.07 -8.90 -16.34
CA VAL A 69 8.10 -7.87 -16.23
C VAL A 69 9.29 -8.28 -17.09
N LEU A 70 9.61 -7.48 -18.09
CA LEU A 70 10.74 -7.71 -19.00
C LEU A 70 12.06 -7.27 -18.34
N LYS A 71 13.20 -7.69 -18.90
CA LYS A 71 14.54 -7.38 -18.35
C LYS A 71 14.85 -5.89 -18.22
N ASP A 72 14.29 -5.08 -19.11
CA ASP A 72 14.42 -3.62 -19.08
C ASP A 72 13.35 -2.95 -18.17
N GLY A 73 12.45 -3.73 -17.60
CA GLY A 73 11.33 -3.27 -16.77
C GLY A 73 10.08 -2.88 -17.57
N ASP A 74 10.02 -3.14 -18.86
CA ASP A 74 8.77 -3.02 -19.63
C ASP A 74 7.77 -4.10 -19.21
N LEU A 75 6.49 -3.86 -19.46
CA LEU A 75 5.40 -4.77 -19.14
C LEU A 75 4.80 -5.37 -20.41
N GLU A 76 4.65 -6.69 -20.42
CA GLU A 76 3.96 -7.46 -21.45
C GLU A 76 2.70 -8.07 -20.85
N PRO A 77 1.49 -7.77 -21.37
CA PRO A 77 0.23 -8.32 -20.85
C PRO A 77 0.19 -9.85 -20.93
N ILE A 78 -0.35 -10.50 -19.90
CA ILE A 78 -0.57 -11.95 -19.86
C ILE A 78 -2.06 -12.25 -19.99
N ASN A 79 -2.86 -11.87 -18.99
CA ASN A 79 -4.31 -12.04 -18.99
C ASN A 79 -4.98 -11.10 -18.00
N GLU A 80 -6.30 -10.98 -18.14
CA GLU A 80 -7.19 -10.33 -17.18
C GLU A 80 -8.15 -11.38 -16.62
N GLN A 81 -8.56 -11.22 -15.35
CA GLN A 81 -9.49 -12.11 -14.69
C GLN A 81 -10.44 -11.36 -13.75
N TRP A 82 -11.73 -11.70 -13.84
CA TRP A 82 -12.75 -11.16 -12.96
C TRP A 82 -12.58 -11.65 -11.50
N ILE A 83 -12.75 -10.76 -10.54
CA ILE A 83 -12.54 -11.04 -9.11
C ILE A 83 -13.80 -11.53 -8.37
N GLY A 84 -14.92 -11.68 -9.05
CA GLY A 84 -16.17 -12.20 -8.47
C GLY A 84 -17.05 -11.17 -7.76
N GLY A 85 -16.80 -9.88 -7.94
CA GLY A 85 -17.53 -8.79 -7.30
C GLY A 85 -17.31 -7.46 -8.01
N MET A 86 -17.47 -6.35 -7.27
CA MET A 86 -17.15 -5.01 -7.74
C MET A 86 -15.63 -4.83 -7.86
N ARG A 87 -15.18 -3.76 -8.54
CA ARG A 87 -13.78 -3.44 -8.72
C ARG A 87 -13.00 -3.47 -7.40
N GLY A 88 -11.83 -4.12 -7.43
CA GLY A 88 -10.87 -4.11 -6.33
C GLY A 88 -10.24 -2.73 -6.10
N CYS A 89 -9.59 -2.57 -4.95
CA CYS A 89 -8.86 -1.36 -4.60
C CYS A 89 -7.45 -1.63 -4.06
N TYR A 90 -7.14 -2.88 -3.73
CA TYR A 90 -5.84 -3.31 -3.22
C TYR A 90 -5.52 -4.71 -3.69
N VAL A 91 -4.25 -4.97 -4.00
CA VAL A 91 -3.77 -6.26 -4.47
C VAL A 91 -2.50 -6.68 -3.73
N GLU A 92 -2.43 -7.96 -3.34
CA GLU A 92 -1.28 -8.60 -2.67
C GLU A 92 -1.00 -9.96 -3.30
N VAL A 93 0.26 -10.38 -3.33
CA VAL A 93 0.69 -11.69 -3.84
C VAL A 93 1.55 -12.41 -2.81
N ASP A 94 1.39 -13.73 -2.67
CA ASP A 94 2.25 -14.53 -1.78
C ASP A 94 3.67 -14.67 -2.33
N ASP A 95 4.60 -14.93 -1.44
CA ASP A 95 6.04 -15.00 -1.75
C ASP A 95 6.41 -16.05 -2.81
N GLU A 96 5.61 -17.11 -2.93
CA GLU A 96 5.81 -18.20 -3.88
C GLU A 96 5.04 -18.01 -5.20
N ASN A 97 4.27 -16.92 -5.32
CA ASN A 97 3.45 -16.59 -6.49
C ASN A 97 2.43 -17.69 -6.83
N ARG A 98 1.75 -18.23 -5.80
CA ARG A 98 0.68 -19.24 -5.93
C ARG A 98 -0.70 -18.63 -5.91
N TYR A 99 -0.86 -17.53 -5.16
CA TYR A 99 -2.15 -16.87 -4.97
C TYR A 99 -2.04 -15.36 -5.00
N LEU A 100 -3.06 -14.75 -5.60
CA LEU A 100 -3.31 -13.33 -5.59
C LEU A 100 -4.48 -13.04 -4.63
N PHE A 101 -4.33 -12.01 -3.79
CA PHE A 101 -5.36 -11.56 -2.86
C PHE A 101 -5.82 -10.17 -3.24
N VAL A 102 -7.14 -9.94 -3.27
CA VAL A 102 -7.73 -8.66 -3.69
C VAL A 102 -8.67 -8.16 -2.61
N GLY A 103 -8.50 -6.90 -2.20
CA GLY A 103 -9.43 -6.16 -1.35
C GLY A 103 -10.42 -5.35 -2.18
N GLY A 104 -11.71 -5.42 -1.84
CA GLY A 104 -12.80 -4.70 -2.49
C GLY A 104 -13.41 -3.65 -1.56
N HIS A 105 -13.18 -2.36 -1.86
CA HIS A 105 -13.75 -1.26 -1.10
C HIS A 105 -15.29 -1.19 -1.26
N HIS A 106 -15.79 -1.36 -2.48
CA HIS A 106 -17.18 -1.09 -2.79
C HIS A 106 -18.17 -2.12 -2.26
N ASP A 107 -17.74 -3.37 -2.11
CA ASP A 107 -18.59 -4.50 -1.67
C ASP A 107 -18.07 -5.23 -0.44
N GLY A 108 -17.00 -4.72 0.17
CA GLY A 108 -16.40 -5.30 1.38
C GLY A 108 -15.89 -6.73 1.17
N ARG A 109 -15.33 -7.01 -0.01
CA ARG A 109 -14.92 -8.37 -0.40
C ARG A 109 -13.41 -8.58 -0.24
N VAL A 110 -13.07 -9.80 0.18
CA VAL A 110 -11.72 -10.38 0.05
C VAL A 110 -11.80 -11.50 -0.96
N THR A 111 -10.99 -11.44 -2.03
CA THR A 111 -10.90 -12.51 -3.04
C THR A 111 -9.52 -13.11 -3.02
N MET A 112 -9.42 -14.43 -3.07
CA MET A 112 -8.20 -15.22 -3.26
C MET A 112 -8.28 -15.93 -4.61
N MET A 113 -7.28 -15.76 -5.47
CA MET A 113 -7.23 -16.29 -6.83
C MET A 113 -5.99 -17.13 -7.03
N HIS A 114 -6.10 -18.21 -7.79
CA HIS A 114 -4.94 -19.00 -8.20
C HIS A 114 -4.02 -18.21 -9.13
N LEU A 115 -2.72 -18.44 -9.02
CA LEU A 115 -1.71 -18.00 -9.98
C LEU A 115 -1.05 -19.21 -10.61
N ASN A 116 -0.87 -19.18 -11.93
CA ASN A 116 -0.19 -20.22 -12.67
C ASN A 116 1.31 -19.97 -12.75
N GLU A 117 2.10 -20.98 -13.10
CA GLU A 117 3.56 -20.90 -13.20
C GLU A 117 4.06 -19.84 -14.22
N ASP A 118 3.29 -19.60 -15.26
CA ASP A 118 3.57 -18.58 -16.28
C ASP A 118 3.19 -17.15 -15.84
N GLY A 119 2.65 -17.00 -14.62
CA GLY A 119 2.21 -15.74 -14.03
C GLY A 119 0.78 -15.33 -14.38
N SER A 120 0.08 -16.13 -15.19
CA SER A 120 -1.33 -15.84 -15.48
C SER A 120 -2.21 -16.05 -14.25
N ILE A 121 -3.28 -15.24 -14.15
CA ILE A 121 -4.27 -15.32 -13.08
C ILE A 121 -5.27 -16.40 -13.48
N GLY A 122 -5.47 -17.37 -12.58
CA GLY A 122 -6.44 -18.46 -12.73
C GLY A 122 -7.78 -18.15 -12.07
N ASP A 123 -8.52 -19.21 -11.76
CA ASP A 123 -9.86 -19.11 -11.17
C ASP A 123 -9.82 -18.59 -9.72
N ILE A 124 -10.97 -18.10 -9.25
CA ILE A 124 -11.18 -17.73 -7.85
C ILE A 124 -11.10 -18.99 -7.00
N ALA A 125 -10.16 -19.02 -6.05
CA ALA A 125 -10.04 -20.08 -5.05
C ALA A 125 -11.05 -19.88 -3.91
N ASP A 126 -11.15 -18.64 -3.40
CA ASP A 126 -12.09 -18.27 -2.34
C ASP A 126 -12.54 -16.82 -2.45
N GLY A 127 -13.71 -16.50 -1.87
CA GLY A 127 -14.24 -15.15 -1.87
C GLY A 127 -15.15 -14.93 -0.67
N ILE A 128 -14.81 -13.94 0.16
CA ILE A 128 -15.50 -13.65 1.40
C ILE A 128 -16.03 -12.22 1.35
N PHE A 129 -17.36 -12.06 1.49
CA PHE A 129 -17.95 -10.76 1.72
C PHE A 129 -18.01 -10.50 3.23
N HIS A 130 -17.40 -9.40 3.67
CA HIS A 130 -17.57 -8.94 5.03
C HIS A 130 -19.04 -8.56 5.27
N LYS A 131 -19.54 -8.89 6.43
CA LYS A 131 -20.92 -8.61 6.82
C LYS A 131 -20.93 -7.79 8.10
N GLY A 132 -21.90 -6.92 8.23
CA GLY A 132 -22.11 -6.08 9.40
C GLY A 132 -22.46 -4.64 9.00
N MET A 133 -22.69 -3.84 10.03
CA MET A 133 -22.85 -2.40 9.90
C MET A 133 -21.74 -1.73 10.70
N GLY A 134 -21.19 -0.66 10.15
CA GLY A 134 -20.28 0.23 10.84
C GLY A 134 -20.96 0.87 12.04
N ARG A 135 -20.15 1.38 12.94
CA ARG A 135 -20.64 1.96 14.22
C ARG A 135 -20.96 3.44 14.10
N SER A 136 -20.67 4.04 12.98
CA SER A 136 -20.94 5.45 12.66
C SER A 136 -21.89 5.56 11.48
N ILE A 137 -22.67 6.64 11.46
CA ILE A 137 -23.43 7.07 10.28
C ILE A 137 -22.57 7.89 9.30
N ALA A 138 -21.29 8.12 9.63
CA ALA A 138 -20.36 8.80 8.76
C ALA A 138 -20.15 8.01 7.45
N GLN A 139 -20.01 8.69 6.34
CA GLN A 139 -20.08 8.17 4.99
C GLN A 139 -19.14 6.97 4.72
N ARG A 140 -18.00 6.88 5.40
CA ARG A 140 -16.99 5.83 5.19
C ARG A 140 -16.98 4.75 6.27
N ASN A 141 -17.88 4.79 7.22
CA ASN A 141 -17.87 3.92 8.38
C ASN A 141 -19.25 3.31 8.66
N PHE A 142 -20.02 3.01 7.60
CA PHE A 142 -21.39 2.53 7.69
C PHE A 142 -21.58 1.10 7.19
N ILE A 143 -20.89 0.72 6.13
CA ILE A 143 -20.91 -0.64 5.53
C ILE A 143 -19.47 -1.16 5.39
N PRO A 144 -19.27 -2.48 5.20
CA PRO A 144 -17.95 -3.04 5.00
C PRO A 144 -17.23 -2.43 3.79
N HIS A 145 -15.96 -2.05 3.98
CA HIS A 145 -15.05 -1.56 2.96
C HIS A 145 -13.66 -2.13 3.19
N VAL A 146 -13.25 -3.14 2.41
CA VAL A 146 -11.89 -3.71 2.54
C VAL A 146 -10.91 -2.88 1.73
N ASP A 147 -10.18 -1.99 2.39
CA ASP A 147 -9.25 -1.03 1.76
C ASP A 147 -7.83 -1.59 1.57
N CYS A 148 -7.45 -2.60 2.34
CA CYS A 148 -6.14 -3.21 2.25
C CYS A 148 -6.21 -4.69 2.61
N VAL A 149 -5.50 -5.52 1.86
CA VAL A 149 -5.20 -6.90 2.23
C VAL A 149 -3.69 -7.06 2.29
N LYS A 150 -3.17 -7.66 3.36
CA LYS A 150 -1.72 -7.81 3.55
C LYS A 150 -1.40 -9.12 4.22
N LEU A 151 -0.52 -9.91 3.60
CA LEU A 151 0.00 -11.13 4.22
C LEU A 151 0.92 -10.78 5.40
N THR A 152 0.84 -11.60 6.43
CA THR A 152 1.80 -11.54 7.54
C THR A 152 3.20 -11.94 7.05
N PRO A 153 4.28 -11.50 7.72
CA PRO A 153 5.65 -11.78 7.28
C PRO A 153 6.00 -13.26 7.12
N ASP A 154 5.31 -14.12 7.87
CA ASP A 154 5.44 -15.59 7.81
C ASP A 154 4.56 -16.24 6.74
N GLN A 155 3.80 -15.43 5.98
CA GLN A 155 2.88 -15.85 4.92
C GLN A 155 1.71 -16.75 5.39
N LYS A 156 1.50 -16.93 6.69
CA LYS A 156 0.47 -17.83 7.22
C LYS A 156 -0.92 -17.20 7.29
N PHE A 157 -0.97 -15.88 7.41
CA PHE A 157 -2.23 -15.16 7.61
C PHE A 157 -2.37 -13.97 6.66
N LEU A 158 -3.61 -13.69 6.29
CA LEU A 158 -4.00 -12.49 5.53
C LEU A 158 -4.73 -11.53 6.47
N CYS A 159 -4.21 -10.32 6.62
CA CYS A 159 -4.87 -9.22 7.30
C CYS A 159 -5.74 -8.46 6.30
N ALA A 160 -7.06 -8.48 6.48
CA ALA A 160 -8.02 -7.72 5.70
C ALA A 160 -8.51 -6.51 6.50
N VAL A 161 -8.08 -5.32 6.09
CA VAL A 161 -8.35 -4.05 6.77
C VAL A 161 -9.68 -3.52 6.29
N ASP A 162 -10.68 -3.54 7.16
CA ASP A 162 -12.04 -3.10 6.88
C ASP A 162 -12.27 -1.71 7.48
N ASN A 163 -12.17 -0.72 6.62
CA ASN A 163 -12.37 0.70 6.93
C ASN A 163 -13.80 0.97 7.46
N GLY A 164 -14.81 0.33 6.88
CA GLY A 164 -16.20 0.56 7.22
C GLY A 164 -16.64 -0.08 8.54
N LEU A 165 -15.95 -1.11 9.00
CA LEU A 165 -16.30 -1.83 10.25
C LEU A 165 -15.38 -1.51 11.43
N ASP A 166 -14.38 -0.63 11.29
CA ASP A 166 -13.34 -0.37 12.29
C ASP A 166 -12.58 -1.64 12.71
N GLN A 167 -12.24 -2.51 11.76
CA GLN A 167 -11.67 -3.82 12.06
C GLN A 167 -10.54 -4.19 11.09
N VAL A 168 -9.59 -4.98 11.60
CA VAL A 168 -8.71 -5.79 10.75
C VAL A 168 -9.06 -7.26 11.02
N LYS A 169 -9.60 -7.95 10.02
CA LYS A 169 -9.89 -9.38 10.12
C LYS A 169 -8.67 -10.18 9.70
N ILE A 170 -8.34 -11.19 10.49
CA ILE A 170 -7.18 -12.03 10.29
C ILE A 170 -7.66 -13.39 9.80
N TYR A 171 -7.28 -13.77 8.59
CA TYR A 171 -7.61 -15.05 7.99
C TYR A 171 -6.37 -15.95 7.94
N ARG A 172 -6.49 -17.18 8.40
CA ARG A 172 -5.52 -18.22 8.06
C ARG A 172 -5.62 -18.53 6.56
N VAL A 173 -4.48 -18.61 5.88
CA VAL A 173 -4.42 -18.99 4.46
C VAL A 173 -4.14 -20.49 4.37
N ASP A 174 -5.12 -21.25 3.90
CA ASP A 174 -4.95 -22.66 3.54
C ASP A 174 -4.48 -22.74 2.07
N TYR A 175 -3.18 -22.82 1.90
CA TYR A 175 -2.56 -22.87 0.58
C TYR A 175 -2.79 -24.19 -0.17
N GLU A 176 -3.15 -25.25 0.53
CA GLU A 176 -3.41 -26.57 -0.10
C GLU A 176 -4.80 -26.62 -0.72
N ASN A 177 -5.80 -26.08 -0.02
CA ASN A 177 -7.19 -26.12 -0.43
C ASN A 177 -7.68 -24.79 -1.04
N GLY A 178 -6.84 -23.74 -1.06
CA GLY A 178 -7.19 -22.42 -1.56
C GLY A 178 -8.31 -21.76 -0.76
N LYS A 179 -8.22 -21.75 0.60
CA LYS A 179 -9.26 -21.24 1.48
C LYS A 179 -8.74 -20.22 2.48
N LEU A 180 -9.65 -19.32 2.88
CA LEU A 180 -9.45 -18.32 3.92
C LEU A 180 -10.34 -18.65 5.12
N GLU A 181 -9.74 -18.87 6.29
CA GLU A 181 -10.43 -19.14 7.53
C GLU A 181 -10.26 -17.96 8.51
N LEU A 182 -11.37 -17.33 8.95
CA LEU A 182 -11.32 -16.26 9.94
C LEU A 182 -10.86 -16.82 11.28
N VAL A 183 -9.72 -16.33 11.79
CA VAL A 183 -9.13 -16.80 13.05
C VAL A 183 -9.08 -15.73 14.13
N ASP A 184 -9.05 -14.43 13.77
CA ASP A 184 -9.01 -13.34 14.74
C ASP A 184 -9.52 -12.02 14.13
N ILE A 185 -9.81 -11.04 15.00
CA ILE A 185 -10.25 -9.69 14.63
C ILE A 185 -9.59 -8.66 15.55
N ILE A 186 -8.73 -7.81 15.00
CA ILE A 186 -8.28 -6.60 15.67
C ILE A 186 -9.38 -5.54 15.54
N ARG A 187 -9.89 -5.06 16.68
CA ARG A 187 -10.92 -4.01 16.73
C ARG A 187 -10.27 -2.67 16.96
N GLY A 188 -10.39 -1.78 15.98
CA GLY A 188 -10.00 -0.39 16.12
C GLY A 188 -10.92 0.41 17.04
N PRO A 189 -10.53 1.63 17.39
CA PRO A 189 -11.43 2.59 18.02
C PRO A 189 -12.68 2.85 17.17
N LEU A 190 -13.75 3.34 17.80
CA LEU A 190 -14.97 3.73 17.07
C LEU A 190 -14.67 4.89 16.10
N GLU A 191 -15.26 4.82 14.90
CA GLU A 191 -15.13 5.86 13.88
C GLU A 191 -13.67 6.12 13.44
N SER A 192 -12.83 5.08 13.54
CA SER A 192 -11.40 5.20 13.26
C SER A 192 -11.05 5.03 11.80
N ALA A 193 -11.81 4.20 11.08
CA ALA A 193 -11.60 3.83 9.70
C ALA A 193 -10.16 3.35 9.44
N PRO A 194 -9.78 2.13 9.87
CA PRO A 194 -8.49 1.57 9.53
C PRO A 194 -8.34 1.46 8.01
N ARG A 195 -7.21 1.96 7.49
CA ARG A 195 -7.00 2.08 6.05
C ARG A 195 -5.96 1.11 5.53
N MET A 196 -4.88 0.90 6.27
CA MET A 196 -3.78 0.07 5.82
C MET A 196 -3.00 -0.53 6.99
N ILE A 197 -2.38 -1.66 6.75
CA ILE A 197 -1.44 -2.31 7.68
C ILE A 197 -0.08 -2.49 7.00
N ARG A 198 1.01 -2.27 7.75
CA ARG A 198 2.37 -2.58 7.34
C ARG A 198 3.09 -3.32 8.46
N PHE A 199 4.05 -4.15 8.09
CA PHE A 199 4.89 -4.86 9.06
C PHE A 199 6.30 -4.29 9.08
N SER A 200 6.96 -4.38 10.25
CA SER A 200 8.39 -4.13 10.37
C SER A 200 9.18 -5.10 9.50
N ARG A 201 10.38 -4.75 9.07
CA ARG A 201 11.18 -5.60 8.18
C ARG A 201 11.61 -6.92 8.80
N ASP A 202 11.71 -6.97 10.11
CA ASP A 202 11.99 -8.19 10.88
C ASP A 202 10.74 -9.00 11.24
N GLY A 203 9.56 -8.52 10.86
CA GLY A 203 8.28 -9.18 11.04
C GLY A 203 7.71 -9.19 12.46
N ARG A 204 8.36 -8.51 13.43
CA ARG A 204 7.92 -8.54 14.84
C ARG A 204 6.84 -7.53 15.20
N PHE A 205 6.65 -6.52 14.37
CA PHE A 205 5.72 -5.43 14.65
C PHE A 205 4.80 -5.16 13.47
N ALA A 206 3.58 -4.73 13.77
CA ALA A 206 2.60 -4.27 12.79
C ALA A 206 2.19 -2.82 13.09
N TYR A 207 2.00 -2.04 12.04
CA TYR A 207 1.56 -0.65 12.06
C TYR A 207 0.22 -0.56 11.34
N ILE A 208 -0.82 -0.13 12.05
CA ILE A 208 -2.16 0.06 11.48
C ILE A 208 -2.44 1.56 11.41
N LEU A 209 -2.72 2.05 10.21
CA LEU A 209 -3.07 3.44 9.94
C LEU A 209 -4.59 3.60 10.01
N TYR A 210 -5.04 4.57 10.80
CA TYR A 210 -6.44 4.95 10.95
C TYR A 210 -6.70 6.30 10.26
N GLU A 211 -7.52 6.26 9.20
CA GLU A 211 -7.77 7.41 8.32
C GLU A 211 -8.46 8.56 9.05
N LEU A 212 -9.58 8.28 9.73
CA LEU A 212 -10.41 9.32 10.36
C LEU A 212 -9.86 9.84 11.68
N LEU A 213 -9.13 9.02 12.43
CA LEU A 213 -8.50 9.45 13.68
C LEU A 213 -7.10 10.03 13.48
N ASN A 214 -6.57 9.98 12.26
CA ASN A 214 -5.23 10.49 11.95
C ASN A 214 -4.18 9.97 12.93
N GLN A 215 -4.12 8.64 13.08
CA GLN A 215 -3.19 8.00 14.00
C GLN A 215 -2.67 6.67 13.46
N VAL A 216 -1.54 6.25 13.98
CA VAL A 216 -0.98 4.91 13.81
C VAL A 216 -1.05 4.19 15.15
N GLU A 217 -1.56 2.98 15.15
CA GLU A 217 -1.40 2.04 16.25
C GLU A 217 -0.29 1.04 15.94
N VAL A 218 0.56 0.82 16.92
CA VAL A 218 1.67 -0.14 16.84
C VAL A 218 1.30 -1.39 17.64
N TYR A 219 1.50 -2.54 17.05
CA TYR A 219 1.28 -3.84 17.66
C TYR A 219 2.56 -4.68 17.61
N SER A 220 2.84 -5.46 18.67
CA SER A 220 3.72 -6.62 18.53
C SER A 220 3.00 -7.71 17.75
N TYR A 221 3.75 -8.47 16.97
CA TYR A 221 3.24 -9.64 16.23
C TYR A 221 4.09 -10.86 16.53
N LYS A 222 3.44 -11.96 16.89
CA LYS A 222 4.06 -13.26 17.12
C LYS A 222 3.07 -14.39 16.85
N ILE A 223 3.58 -15.59 16.63
CA ILE A 223 2.77 -16.81 16.57
C ILE A 223 2.87 -17.53 17.91
N VAL A 224 1.73 -17.89 18.48
CA VAL A 224 1.61 -18.70 19.71
C VAL A 224 0.61 -19.82 19.44
N ASP A 225 1.00 -21.05 19.62
CA ASP A 225 0.15 -22.24 19.38
C ASP A 225 -0.48 -22.21 17.97
N ASP A 226 0.30 -21.86 16.97
CA ASP A 226 -0.10 -21.69 15.55
C ASP A 226 -1.19 -20.63 15.31
N MET A 227 -1.39 -19.71 16.25
CA MET A 227 -2.33 -18.59 16.14
C MET A 227 -1.60 -17.26 16.12
N PRO A 228 -2.08 -16.28 15.32
CA PRO A 228 -1.51 -14.94 15.29
C PRO A 228 -1.89 -14.18 16.56
N VAL A 229 -0.92 -13.57 17.21
CA VAL A 229 -1.14 -12.74 18.39
C VAL A 229 -0.65 -11.33 18.11
N PHE A 230 -1.58 -10.36 18.21
CA PHE A 230 -1.33 -8.94 18.10
C PHE A 230 -1.58 -8.26 19.43
N GLU A 231 -0.55 -7.66 20.05
CA GLU A 231 -0.66 -6.92 21.30
C GLU A 231 -0.34 -5.44 21.05
N LYS A 232 -1.29 -4.54 21.34
CA LYS A 232 -1.09 -3.10 21.12
C LYS A 232 -0.04 -2.53 22.09
N ILE A 233 0.93 -1.80 21.52
CA ILE A 233 2.06 -1.22 22.26
C ILE A 233 1.94 0.29 22.33
N GLN A 234 1.49 0.95 21.25
CA GLN A 234 1.49 2.41 21.14
C GLN A 234 0.33 2.89 20.28
N THR A 235 -0.12 4.10 20.55
CA THR A 235 -0.92 4.93 19.64
C THR A 235 -0.20 6.26 19.47
N ILE A 236 -0.02 6.71 18.22
CA ILE A 236 0.64 7.98 17.91
C ILE A 236 -0.11 8.71 16.80
N THR A 237 -0.26 10.03 16.94
CA THR A 237 -0.92 10.88 15.94
C THR A 237 -0.06 11.09 14.71
N THR A 238 -0.71 11.22 13.53
CA THR A 238 -0.06 11.64 12.28
C THR A 238 -0.15 13.16 12.05
N MET A 239 -0.84 13.85 12.96
CA MET A 239 -1.03 15.30 12.90
C MET A 239 0.10 16.04 13.63
N GLY A 240 0.50 17.15 13.05
CA GLY A 240 1.41 18.07 13.70
C GLY A 240 0.69 19.01 14.67
N PRO A 241 1.43 19.70 15.57
CA PRO A 241 0.84 20.57 16.59
C PRO A 241 0.03 21.75 16.05
N LYS A 242 0.17 22.06 14.76
CA LYS A 242 -0.51 23.19 14.07
C LYS A 242 -1.49 22.73 13.01
N ASP A 243 -1.72 21.42 12.90
CA ASP A 243 -2.67 20.87 11.95
C ASP A 243 -4.09 21.01 12.53
N ASP A 244 -5.06 21.24 11.65
CA ASP A 244 -6.47 21.25 12.00
C ASP A 244 -7.08 19.84 11.90
N ASP A 245 -8.34 19.70 12.31
CA ASP A 245 -9.01 18.41 12.36
C ASP A 245 -9.50 17.91 10.98
N VAL A 246 -9.42 18.74 9.94
CA VAL A 246 -9.86 18.38 8.58
C VAL A 246 -8.72 17.66 7.86
N CYS A 247 -8.50 16.42 8.22
CA CYS A 247 -7.43 15.59 7.69
C CYS A 247 -7.87 14.13 7.56
N ALA A 248 -7.26 13.43 6.62
CA ALA A 248 -7.38 11.98 6.46
C ALA A 248 -5.99 11.39 6.24
N ALA A 249 -5.51 10.58 7.16
CA ALA A 249 -4.27 9.83 6.97
C ALA A 249 -4.44 8.82 5.82
N SER A 250 -3.58 8.86 4.81
CA SER A 250 -3.84 8.20 3.53
C SER A 250 -2.86 7.09 3.18
N GLY A 251 -1.59 7.41 3.00
CA GLY A 251 -0.54 6.45 2.62
C GLY A 251 0.41 6.16 3.78
N MET A 252 0.95 4.95 3.83
CA MET A 252 1.92 4.55 4.84
C MET A 252 2.95 3.60 4.25
N GLU A 253 4.25 3.86 4.49
CA GLU A 253 5.34 3.03 3.99
C GLU A 253 6.47 2.89 5.01
N VAL A 254 7.01 1.67 5.15
CA VAL A 254 8.19 1.37 5.97
C VAL A 254 9.44 1.42 5.10
N SER A 255 10.46 2.17 5.51
CA SER A 255 11.73 2.25 4.79
C SER A 255 12.39 0.88 4.59
N LYS A 256 13.23 0.75 3.57
CA LYS A 256 13.91 -0.52 3.25
C LYS A 256 14.78 -1.03 4.40
N SER A 257 15.44 -0.11 5.12
CA SER A 257 16.24 -0.44 6.30
C SER A 257 15.41 -0.84 7.53
N GLY A 258 14.10 -0.59 7.50
CA GLY A 258 13.20 -0.77 8.65
C GLY A 258 13.34 0.29 9.74
N LYS A 259 14.14 1.35 9.52
CA LYS A 259 14.40 2.38 10.52
C LYS A 259 13.34 3.47 10.60
N TYR A 260 12.58 3.66 9.53
CA TYR A 260 11.63 4.76 9.42
C TYR A 260 10.27 4.30 8.90
N LEU A 261 9.23 4.94 9.41
CA LEU A 261 7.86 4.84 8.91
C LEU A 261 7.43 6.23 8.41
N TYR A 262 6.86 6.29 7.22
CA TYR A 262 6.32 7.51 6.63
C TYR A 262 4.81 7.39 6.50
N VAL A 263 4.11 8.49 6.78
CA VAL A 263 2.66 8.60 6.59
C VAL A 263 2.34 9.89 5.86
N SER A 264 1.48 9.81 4.82
CA SER A 264 0.92 10.98 4.17
C SER A 264 -0.45 11.34 4.75
N ASN A 265 -0.72 12.62 4.86
CA ASN A 265 -1.98 13.17 5.36
C ASN A 265 -2.62 14.03 4.29
N SER A 266 -3.77 13.60 3.78
CA SER A 266 -4.61 14.36 2.86
C SER A 266 -5.45 15.39 3.63
N GLY A 267 -5.75 16.53 3.04
CA GLY A 267 -6.40 17.65 3.71
C GLY A 267 -5.38 18.65 4.22
N VAL A 268 -4.63 18.32 5.26
CA VAL A 268 -3.50 19.17 5.71
C VAL A 268 -2.29 19.10 4.79
N ASN A 269 -2.29 18.21 3.81
CA ASN A 269 -1.24 18.05 2.81
C ASN A 269 0.16 17.99 3.42
N SER A 270 0.40 16.95 4.21
CA SER A 270 1.70 16.76 4.87
C SER A 270 2.19 15.31 4.80
N VAL A 271 3.48 15.14 5.01
CA VAL A 271 4.11 13.84 5.27
C VAL A 271 4.78 13.92 6.64
N ILE A 272 4.52 12.93 7.49
CA ILE A 272 5.21 12.76 8.76
C ILE A 272 6.11 11.53 8.69
N CYS A 273 7.32 11.66 9.21
CA CYS A 273 8.31 10.59 9.31
C CYS A 273 8.54 10.26 10.79
N TYR A 274 8.50 8.98 11.11
CA TYR A 274 8.83 8.44 12.41
C TYR A 274 10.10 7.61 12.35
N ALA A 275 10.94 7.71 13.37
CA ALA A 275 11.96 6.70 13.65
C ALA A 275 11.31 5.50 14.35
N ILE A 276 11.65 4.30 13.90
CA ILE A 276 11.20 3.03 14.49
C ILE A 276 12.25 2.53 15.47
N ASP A 277 11.88 2.35 16.74
CA ASP A 277 12.73 1.65 17.70
C ASP A 277 12.88 0.19 17.28
N GLN A 278 14.12 -0.22 17.02
CA GLN A 278 14.40 -1.55 16.47
C GLN A 278 14.19 -2.70 17.48
N LYS A 279 14.03 -2.39 18.76
CA LYS A 279 13.81 -3.39 19.81
C LYS A 279 12.34 -3.47 20.21
N GLU A 280 11.70 -2.32 20.42
CA GLU A 280 10.35 -2.21 20.95
C GLU A 280 9.29 -1.95 19.87
N GLY A 281 9.70 -1.64 18.62
CA GLY A 281 8.81 -1.32 17.50
C GLY A 281 8.11 0.04 17.59
N THR A 282 8.31 0.78 18.68
CA THR A 282 7.64 2.06 18.92
C THR A 282 8.12 3.15 17.95
N LEU A 283 7.26 4.15 17.76
CA LEU A 283 7.45 5.25 16.84
C LEU A 283 7.76 6.54 17.58
N THR A 284 8.75 7.28 17.06
CA THR A 284 9.07 8.64 17.53
C THR A 284 9.14 9.58 16.34
N VAL A 285 8.46 10.73 16.41
CA VAL A 285 8.45 11.71 15.31
C VAL A 285 9.87 12.19 15.02
N THR A 286 10.27 12.07 13.76
CA THR A 286 11.54 12.61 13.25
C THR A 286 11.32 14.00 12.67
N PHE A 287 10.38 14.12 11.72
CA PHE A 287 9.98 15.40 11.13
C PHE A 287 8.57 15.32 10.54
N GLN A 288 7.99 16.49 10.27
CA GLN A 288 6.81 16.65 9.44
C GLN A 288 7.09 17.71 8.38
N THR A 289 6.67 17.48 7.15
CA THR A 289 6.86 18.40 6.02
C THR A 289 5.53 18.64 5.33
N ARG A 290 5.18 19.90 5.05
CA ARG A 290 4.06 20.23 4.18
C ARG A 290 4.39 19.86 2.75
N VAL A 291 3.45 19.20 2.09
CA VAL A 291 3.56 18.84 0.67
C VAL A 291 3.23 20.07 -0.18
N CYS A 292 3.98 20.28 -1.25
CA CYS A 292 3.78 21.41 -2.16
C CYS A 292 2.58 21.24 -3.11
N SER A 293 1.85 20.14 -2.98
CA SER A 293 0.74 19.71 -3.86
C SER A 293 -0.44 19.22 -3.01
N ASP A 294 -1.60 18.98 -3.64
CA ASP A 294 -2.83 18.65 -2.93
C ASP A 294 -3.16 17.16 -2.97
N PHE A 295 -3.64 16.67 -1.83
CA PHE A 295 -4.10 15.30 -1.60
C PHE A 295 -3.01 14.26 -1.84
N PRO A 296 -1.94 14.22 -1.00
CA PRO A 296 -0.91 13.18 -1.07
C PRO A 296 -1.50 11.82 -0.65
N LYS A 297 -2.06 11.09 -1.62
CA LYS A 297 -2.78 9.85 -1.40
C LYS A 297 -1.87 8.70 -1.03
N MET A 298 -0.68 8.67 -1.63
CA MET A 298 0.35 7.67 -1.37
C MET A 298 1.73 8.31 -1.44
N LEU A 299 2.72 7.61 -0.95
CA LEU A 299 4.13 8.00 -1.01
C LEU A 299 5.00 6.78 -1.30
N ALA A 300 6.21 7.01 -1.76
CA ALA A 300 7.24 5.97 -1.86
C ALA A 300 8.59 6.52 -1.41
N ILE A 301 9.37 5.67 -0.76
CA ILE A 301 10.73 5.98 -0.32
C ILE A 301 11.69 5.43 -1.38
N PHE A 302 12.63 6.26 -1.83
CA PHE A 302 13.65 5.81 -2.77
C PHE A 302 14.58 4.77 -2.13
N PRO A 303 15.19 3.90 -2.95
CA PRO A 303 16.07 2.82 -2.45
C PRO A 303 17.27 3.27 -1.62
N ASP A 304 17.71 4.53 -1.79
CA ASP A 304 18.80 5.14 -1.02
C ASP A 304 18.35 5.67 0.36
N GLU A 305 17.04 5.73 0.59
CA GLU A 305 16.39 6.31 1.78
C GLU A 305 16.72 7.78 2.03
N LYS A 306 17.36 8.45 1.08
CA LYS A 306 17.63 9.91 1.16
C LYS A 306 16.59 10.74 0.45
N HIS A 307 15.71 10.09 -0.30
CA HIS A 307 14.63 10.73 -1.04
C HIS A 307 13.32 9.98 -0.84
N TYR A 308 12.23 10.70 -0.95
CA TYR A 308 10.88 10.14 -1.08
C TYR A 308 10.07 10.97 -2.08
N LEU A 309 8.97 10.42 -2.53
CA LEU A 309 8.01 11.10 -3.37
C LEU A 309 6.60 10.99 -2.81
N THR A 310 5.72 11.89 -3.23
CA THR A 310 4.28 11.85 -2.94
C THR A 310 3.48 11.78 -4.24
N LEU A 311 2.44 10.96 -4.25
CA LEU A 311 1.44 10.88 -5.30
C LEU A 311 0.27 11.77 -4.91
N ASN A 312 0.14 12.91 -5.58
CA ASN A 312 -0.80 13.97 -5.21
C ASN A 312 -2.02 13.91 -6.13
N ASN A 313 -3.06 13.21 -5.66
CA ASN A 313 -4.20 12.83 -6.49
C ASN A 313 -5.07 14.02 -6.92
N ALA A 314 -5.22 15.06 -6.08
CA ALA A 314 -6.03 16.23 -6.43
C ALA A 314 -5.28 17.22 -7.35
N SER A 315 -3.97 17.37 -7.18
CA SER A 315 -3.17 18.27 -8.04
C SER A 315 -2.60 17.58 -9.29
N ASN A 316 -2.89 16.29 -9.49
CA ASN A 316 -2.44 15.54 -10.67
C ASN A 316 -0.93 15.61 -10.86
N ASP A 317 -0.16 15.28 -9.83
CA ASP A 317 1.29 15.28 -9.92
C ASP A 317 2.00 14.35 -8.93
N ILE A 318 3.30 14.16 -9.18
CA ILE A 318 4.24 13.47 -8.30
C ILE A 318 5.28 14.49 -7.87
N ALA A 319 5.44 14.72 -6.57
CA ALA A 319 6.42 15.64 -6.01
C ALA A 319 7.54 14.88 -5.28
N PHE A 320 8.76 15.43 -5.30
CA PHE A 320 9.98 14.79 -4.83
C PHE A 320 10.59 15.57 -3.66
N TYR A 321 11.20 14.84 -2.72
CA TYR A 321 11.75 15.41 -1.49
C TYR A 321 13.07 14.75 -1.14
N ALA A 322 14.07 15.56 -0.75
CA ALA A 322 15.28 15.07 -0.09
C ALA A 322 15.11 15.10 1.43
N VAL A 323 15.78 14.18 2.11
CA VAL A 323 15.71 13.98 3.56
C VAL A 323 17.05 14.16 4.22
N ASP A 324 17.09 14.93 5.31
CA ASP A 324 18.21 15.01 6.23
C ASP A 324 17.76 14.50 7.62
N TYR A 325 18.06 13.24 7.92
CA TYR A 325 17.66 12.62 9.19
C TYR A 325 18.41 13.17 10.39
N GLU A 326 19.64 13.68 10.21
CA GLU A 326 20.44 14.25 11.29
C GLU A 326 19.84 15.59 11.75
N LYS A 327 19.47 16.42 10.78
CA LYS A 327 18.82 17.71 11.03
C LYS A 327 17.30 17.61 11.18
N LYS A 328 16.73 16.42 10.95
CA LYS A 328 15.30 16.11 11.12
C LYS A 328 14.39 16.99 10.28
N TYR A 329 14.63 17.08 8.99
CA TYR A 329 13.73 17.74 8.04
C TYR A 329 13.75 17.04 6.68
N SER A 330 12.76 17.36 5.85
CA SER A 330 12.82 17.12 4.41
C SER A 330 12.49 18.38 3.63
N ILE A 331 13.00 18.45 2.42
CA ILE A 331 12.85 19.61 1.54
C ILE A 331 12.37 19.16 0.17
N TRP A 332 11.44 19.92 -0.38
CA TRP A 332 10.99 19.74 -1.76
C TRP A 332 12.14 19.96 -2.76
N GLU A 333 12.25 19.08 -3.74
CA GLU A 333 13.26 19.14 -4.79
C GLU A 333 12.67 18.99 -6.18
N GLY A 334 13.25 19.74 -7.13
CA GLY A 334 12.93 19.64 -8.55
C GLY A 334 11.53 20.13 -8.89
N LYS A 335 11.09 19.77 -10.10
CA LYS A 335 9.73 20.06 -10.58
C LYS A 335 8.85 18.83 -10.41
N PRO A 336 7.59 18.97 -9.94
CA PRO A 336 6.66 17.86 -9.95
C PRO A 336 6.43 17.32 -11.37
N ILE A 337 6.31 16.02 -11.50
CA ILE A 337 5.88 15.37 -12.74
C ILE A 337 4.37 15.43 -12.81
N LYS A 338 3.82 15.92 -13.90
CA LYS A 338 2.37 15.91 -14.13
C LYS A 338 1.94 14.52 -14.60
N VAL A 339 1.00 13.96 -13.88
CA VAL A 339 0.32 12.69 -14.18
C VAL A 339 -1.06 12.72 -13.53
N ASP A 340 -2.09 12.39 -14.29
CA ASP A 340 -3.46 12.48 -13.78
C ASP A 340 -3.77 11.39 -12.78
N LYS A 341 -4.37 11.76 -11.65
CA LYS A 341 -4.89 10.87 -10.60
C LYS A 341 -3.94 9.76 -10.19
N PRO A 342 -2.66 10.04 -9.85
CA PRO A 342 -1.73 9.01 -9.41
C PRO A 342 -2.24 8.42 -8.08
N ASN A 343 -2.21 7.08 -7.97
CA ASN A 343 -2.85 6.37 -6.87
C ASN A 343 -1.92 5.42 -6.11
N CYS A 344 -1.10 4.70 -6.83
CA CYS A 344 -0.14 3.74 -6.28
C CYS A 344 1.18 3.78 -7.03
N ILE A 345 2.23 3.26 -6.41
CA ILE A 345 3.57 3.17 -7.03
C ILE A 345 4.33 1.97 -6.49
N TYR A 346 5.11 1.33 -7.36
CA TYR A 346 6.09 0.33 -6.98
C TYR A 346 7.43 0.64 -7.64
N ILE A 347 8.50 0.76 -6.84
CA ILE A 347 9.87 0.97 -7.33
C ILE A 347 10.59 -0.38 -7.36
N LEU A 348 10.91 -0.84 -8.57
CA LEU A 348 11.55 -2.14 -8.82
C LEU A 348 13.03 -1.96 -9.15
N LYS A 349 13.90 -2.72 -8.47
CA LYS A 349 15.30 -2.90 -8.88
C LYS A 349 15.35 -3.93 -10.02
N LEU A 350 15.89 -3.53 -11.17
CA LEU A 350 16.11 -4.45 -12.28
C LEU A 350 17.29 -5.38 -12.01
N GLU A 351 17.21 -6.59 -12.55
CA GLU A 351 18.35 -7.51 -12.57
C GLU A 351 19.40 -7.03 -13.55
N ALA A 352 20.69 -7.23 -13.21
CA ALA A 352 21.83 -6.80 -14.00
C ALA A 352 22.02 -7.64 -15.28
#